data_d7c31611889819172d85b5cbab0f4b3c
#
_entry.id   d7c31611889819172d85b5cbab0f4b3c
#
_cell.length_a   1.000
_cell.length_b   1.000
_cell.length_c   1.000
_cell.angle_alpha   90.00
_cell.angle_beta   90.00
_cell.angle_gamma   90.00
#
_symmetry.space_group_name_H-M   'P 1'
#
loop_
_entity.id
_entity.type
_entity.pdbx_description
1 polymer ?
#
loop_
_entity_poly.entity_id
_entity_poly.type
_entity_poly.pdbx_seq_one_letter_code
_entity_poly.pdbx_strand_id
1 'polypeptide(L)'
;NMSYDPATKIQELSAFGEFGGVNPSITDSSTYTFLKSETMKELFESEIEGCFLYSRHWNPSNKYLSDAISALENSEASQITSSGISAIACAILQICEQGDEIISSRTIYGGTYALFKNVLPKFGISVKFVDILDLNIVNKNISSKTKMVYCESISNPLLDVSDLPELSKITKKHAIKLVVDNTFSPMAITPINHGADIVIHSLTKFINGTSDCVAGSISSTKDFISQLSDVNNGMCMLLGPVLDSFRSASILKNIHTLHIRMQQHSKNAQFISEGLENLGIKVMYPGLKSHPQNSLMSNLMNE
;
A
#
# COMPACT_ATOMS: atom_id res chain seq x y z
N ASN A 1 7.98 25.86 4.35
CA ASN A 1 7.54 24.53 3.91
C ASN A 1 7.06 23.80 5.14
N MET A 2 5.75 23.58 5.27
CA MET A 2 5.27 22.65 6.30
C MET A 2 5.80 21.26 5.95
N SER A 3 6.38 20.55 6.93
CA SER A 3 6.77 19.17 6.78
C SER A 3 5.53 18.34 6.46
N TYR A 4 5.66 17.28 5.66
CA TYR A 4 4.56 16.37 5.40
C TYR A 4 4.17 15.66 6.70
N ASP A 5 2.88 15.78 7.06
CA ASP A 5 2.27 15.08 8.19
C ASP A 5 1.00 14.35 7.72
N PRO A 6 1.00 13.00 7.72
CA PRO A 6 -0.13 12.22 7.22
C PRO A 6 -1.43 12.46 8.01
N ALA A 7 -1.35 12.75 9.33
CA ALA A 7 -2.53 13.04 10.14
C ALA A 7 -3.22 14.32 9.67
N THR A 8 -2.45 15.39 9.45
CA THR A 8 -2.94 16.65 8.91
C THR A 8 -3.52 16.46 7.51
N LYS A 9 -2.82 15.75 6.63
CA LYS A 9 -3.26 15.53 5.25
C LYS A 9 -4.60 14.80 5.16
N ILE A 10 -4.84 13.82 6.00
CA ILE A 10 -6.14 13.13 6.07
C ILE A 10 -7.25 14.09 6.54
N GLN A 11 -6.98 14.97 7.50
CA GLN A 11 -7.98 15.91 8.01
C GLN A 11 -8.27 17.08 7.05
N GLU A 12 -7.34 17.43 6.17
CA GLU A 12 -7.51 18.46 5.14
C GLU A 12 -8.40 18.01 3.99
N LEU A 13 -8.67 16.71 3.84
CA LEU A 13 -9.54 16.21 2.78
C LEU A 13 -10.97 16.71 2.96
N SER A 14 -11.48 17.35 1.93
CA SER A 14 -12.85 17.86 1.89
C SER A 14 -13.61 17.16 0.77
N ALA A 15 -14.47 16.22 1.12
CA ALA A 15 -15.42 15.63 0.20
C ALA A 15 -16.81 15.75 0.81
N PHE A 16 -17.72 16.46 0.11
CA PHE A 16 -19.04 16.69 0.60
C PHE A 16 -20.04 15.73 -0.05
N GLY A 17 -20.99 15.25 0.74
CA GLY A 17 -22.11 14.46 0.28
C GLY A 17 -23.16 15.31 -0.43
N GLU A 18 -24.22 14.65 -0.92
CA GLU A 18 -25.38 15.34 -1.47
C GLU A 18 -25.98 16.33 -0.46
N PHE A 19 -26.54 17.41 -0.98
CA PHE A 19 -27.16 18.47 -0.19
C PHE A 19 -26.23 19.14 0.82
N GLY A 20 -24.92 19.10 0.59
CA GLY A 20 -23.94 19.71 1.48
C GLY A 20 -23.63 18.89 2.73
N GLY A 21 -23.92 17.59 2.72
CA GLY A 21 -23.56 16.68 3.81
C GLY A 21 -22.05 16.68 4.05
N VAL A 22 -21.62 16.73 5.33
CA VAL A 22 -20.19 16.77 5.70
C VAL A 22 -19.47 15.46 5.36
N ASN A 23 -20.16 14.33 5.43
CA ASN A 23 -19.62 13.04 4.97
C ASN A 23 -19.96 12.82 3.50
N PRO A 24 -19.03 12.22 2.72
CA PRO A 24 -19.33 11.80 1.35
C PRO A 24 -20.51 10.83 1.30
N SER A 25 -21.34 10.92 0.27
CA SER A 25 -22.43 10.00 0.04
C SER A 25 -21.92 8.60 -0.31
N ILE A 26 -22.61 7.57 0.14
CA ILE A 26 -22.32 6.19 -0.26
C ILE A 26 -23.03 5.92 -1.58
N THR A 27 -22.25 5.64 -2.63
CA THR A 27 -22.78 5.34 -3.95
C THR A 27 -22.84 3.83 -4.17
N ASP A 28 -24.02 3.25 -3.96
CA ASP A 28 -24.28 1.82 -4.17
C ASP A 28 -24.88 1.60 -5.57
N SER A 29 -24.03 1.76 -6.58
CA SER A 29 -24.41 1.57 -7.99
C SER A 29 -23.34 0.81 -8.75
N SER A 30 -23.73 -0.13 -9.59
CA SER A 30 -22.81 -0.85 -10.48
C SER A 30 -22.53 -0.11 -11.78
N THR A 31 -23.49 0.67 -12.27
CA THR A 31 -23.44 1.37 -13.56
C THR A 31 -23.88 2.82 -13.39
N TYR A 32 -23.53 3.65 -14.36
CA TYR A 32 -23.79 5.08 -14.33
C TYR A 32 -24.40 5.54 -15.66
N THR A 33 -25.18 6.62 -15.64
CA THR A 33 -25.80 7.21 -16.82
C THR A 33 -25.02 8.44 -17.26
N PHE A 34 -25.10 8.76 -18.54
CA PHE A 34 -24.48 9.92 -19.16
C PHE A 34 -25.54 10.83 -19.79
N LEU A 35 -25.38 12.13 -19.61
CA LEU A 35 -26.24 13.12 -20.26
C LEU A 35 -25.96 13.24 -21.77
N LYS A 36 -24.74 12.88 -22.19
CA LYS A 36 -24.31 12.89 -23.58
C LYS A 36 -23.60 11.59 -23.92
N SER A 37 -23.87 11.02 -25.09
CA SER A 37 -23.25 9.78 -25.55
C SER A 37 -21.73 9.89 -25.75
N GLU A 38 -21.26 11.09 -26.10
CA GLU A 38 -19.85 11.40 -26.31
C GLU A 38 -19.02 11.22 -25.04
N THR A 39 -19.58 11.56 -23.86
CA THR A 39 -18.91 11.39 -22.56
C THR A 39 -18.53 9.94 -22.31
N MET A 40 -19.36 8.99 -22.73
CA MET A 40 -19.05 7.56 -22.59
C MET A 40 -17.81 7.18 -23.40
N LYS A 41 -17.69 7.67 -24.65
CA LYS A 41 -16.51 7.42 -25.50
C LYS A 41 -15.25 8.01 -24.87
N GLU A 42 -15.33 9.25 -24.41
CA GLU A 42 -14.21 9.95 -23.78
C GLU A 42 -13.70 9.24 -22.54
N LEU A 43 -14.59 8.65 -21.72
CA LEU A 43 -14.23 7.85 -20.54
C LEU A 43 -13.47 6.55 -20.84
N PHE A 44 -13.62 5.98 -22.04
CA PHE A 44 -12.81 4.86 -22.51
C PHE A 44 -11.39 5.28 -22.92
N GLU A 45 -11.21 6.55 -23.29
CA GLU A 45 -9.93 7.11 -23.75
C GLU A 45 -9.16 7.80 -22.62
N SER A 46 -9.88 8.35 -21.62
CA SER A 46 -9.27 9.05 -20.48
C SER A 46 -10.24 9.14 -19.29
N GLU A 47 -9.68 9.32 -18.08
CA GLU A 47 -10.50 9.62 -16.90
C GLU A 47 -11.07 11.05 -17.00
N ILE A 48 -12.37 11.21 -16.73
CA ILE A 48 -13.04 12.51 -16.62
C ILE A 48 -13.44 12.69 -15.15
N GLU A 49 -13.00 13.78 -14.54
CA GLU A 49 -13.32 14.08 -13.16
C GLU A 49 -14.84 14.13 -12.91
N GLY A 50 -15.29 13.44 -11.86
CA GLY A 50 -16.70 13.35 -11.49
C GLY A 50 -17.56 12.46 -12.40
N CYS A 51 -16.98 11.78 -13.40
CA CYS A 51 -17.66 10.84 -14.27
C CYS A 51 -17.20 9.41 -13.99
N PHE A 52 -18.15 8.48 -13.95
CA PHE A 52 -17.92 7.07 -13.69
C PHE A 52 -18.57 6.21 -14.77
N LEU A 53 -17.90 5.13 -15.17
CA LEU A 53 -18.38 4.22 -16.22
C LEU A 53 -19.07 3.01 -15.61
N TYR A 54 -18.38 2.37 -14.68
CA TYR A 54 -18.79 1.10 -14.08
C TYR A 54 -18.00 0.89 -12.76
N SER A 55 -18.65 0.40 -11.71
CA SER A 55 -18.02 0.33 -10.40
C SER A 55 -16.84 -0.64 -10.28
N ARG A 56 -16.66 -1.57 -11.25
CA ARG A 56 -15.42 -2.35 -11.34
C ARG A 56 -14.23 -1.49 -11.77
N HIS A 57 -14.47 -0.46 -12.59
CA HIS A 57 -13.46 0.54 -12.95
C HIS A 57 -13.23 1.50 -11.78
N TRP A 58 -14.23 2.34 -11.49
CA TRP A 58 -14.24 3.25 -10.35
C TRP A 58 -15.65 3.45 -9.81
N ASN A 59 -15.73 3.67 -8.49
CA ASN A 59 -16.95 4.04 -7.77
C ASN A 59 -16.64 5.30 -6.93
N PRO A 60 -17.55 6.27 -6.79
CA PRO A 60 -17.32 7.46 -5.99
C PRO A 60 -16.85 7.17 -4.56
N SER A 61 -17.43 6.19 -3.88
CA SER A 61 -17.05 5.81 -2.52
C SER A 61 -15.62 5.26 -2.44
N ASN A 62 -15.20 4.46 -3.45
CA ASN A 62 -13.82 3.98 -3.56
C ASN A 62 -12.86 5.13 -3.87
N LYS A 63 -13.30 6.13 -4.65
CA LYS A 63 -12.48 7.31 -4.97
C LYS A 63 -12.20 8.13 -3.71
N TYR A 64 -13.18 8.38 -2.86
CA TYR A 64 -12.96 9.10 -1.59
C TYR A 64 -11.97 8.36 -0.68
N LEU A 65 -12.09 7.04 -0.57
CA LEU A 65 -11.12 6.24 0.18
C LEU A 65 -9.73 6.26 -0.47
N SER A 66 -9.66 6.19 -1.79
CA SER A 66 -8.42 6.30 -2.56
C SER A 66 -7.68 7.61 -2.26
N ASP A 67 -8.39 8.73 -2.23
CA ASP A 67 -7.81 10.04 -1.94
C ASP A 67 -7.25 10.10 -0.50
N ALA A 68 -7.95 9.49 0.47
CA ALA A 68 -7.47 9.39 1.85
C ALA A 68 -6.20 8.53 1.97
N ILE A 69 -6.13 7.41 1.24
CA ILE A 69 -4.93 6.56 1.21
C ILE A 69 -3.77 7.28 0.51
N SER A 70 -4.04 8.02 -0.57
CA SER A 70 -3.02 8.83 -1.24
C SER A 70 -2.45 9.90 -0.31
N ALA A 71 -3.31 10.56 0.47
CA ALA A 71 -2.90 11.53 1.48
C ALA A 71 -2.07 10.88 2.60
N LEU A 72 -2.44 9.66 3.03
CA LEU A 72 -1.71 8.88 4.03
C LEU A 72 -0.28 8.54 3.57
N GLU A 73 -0.10 8.19 2.31
CA GLU A 73 1.17 7.70 1.76
C GLU A 73 1.96 8.78 1.00
N ASN A 74 1.48 10.02 0.93
CA ASN A 74 2.09 11.08 0.12
C ASN A 74 2.28 10.66 -1.35
N SER A 75 1.37 9.86 -1.87
CA SER A 75 1.39 9.39 -3.25
C SER A 75 0.51 10.26 -4.16
N GLU A 76 0.76 10.21 -5.46
CA GLU A 76 -0.04 10.95 -6.44
C GLU A 76 -1.44 10.36 -6.61
N ALA A 77 -1.56 9.04 -6.48
CA ALA A 77 -2.83 8.32 -6.58
C ALA A 77 -2.78 6.97 -5.86
N SER A 78 -3.97 6.40 -5.62
CA SER A 78 -4.10 5.05 -5.05
C SER A 78 -5.23 4.28 -5.71
N GLN A 79 -5.11 2.96 -5.78
CA GLN A 79 -6.14 2.02 -6.20
C GLN A 79 -6.63 1.24 -4.98
N ILE A 80 -7.94 1.17 -4.80
CA ILE A 80 -8.56 0.37 -3.74
C ILE A 80 -8.89 -1.03 -4.29
N THR A 81 -8.63 -2.05 -3.49
CA THR A 81 -8.88 -3.46 -3.83
C THR A 81 -9.61 -4.19 -2.70
N SER A 82 -10.19 -5.35 -3.01
CA SER A 82 -10.96 -6.16 -2.05
C SER A 82 -10.11 -6.87 -0.99
N SER A 83 -8.77 -6.87 -1.12
CA SER A 83 -7.85 -7.45 -0.14
C SER A 83 -6.42 -6.96 -0.36
N GLY A 84 -5.58 -7.02 0.70
CA GLY A 84 -4.15 -6.74 0.56
C GLY A 84 -3.45 -7.70 -0.42
N ILE A 85 -3.83 -8.98 -0.40
CA ILE A 85 -3.24 -9.98 -1.30
C ILE A 85 -3.61 -9.72 -2.77
N SER A 86 -4.82 -9.24 -3.06
CA SER A 86 -5.19 -8.84 -4.43
C SER A 86 -4.47 -7.57 -4.87
N ALA A 87 -4.21 -6.64 -3.95
CA ALA A 87 -3.37 -5.47 -4.22
C ALA A 87 -1.96 -5.88 -4.65
N ILE A 88 -1.32 -6.80 -3.90
CA ILE A 88 0.00 -7.34 -4.23
C ILE A 88 -0.04 -8.03 -5.60
N ALA A 89 -1.00 -8.93 -5.83
CA ALA A 89 -1.11 -9.68 -7.07
C ALA A 89 -1.31 -8.76 -8.29
N CYS A 90 -2.21 -7.78 -8.21
CA CYS A 90 -2.46 -6.84 -9.30
C CYS A 90 -1.23 -5.96 -9.60
N ALA A 91 -0.56 -5.45 -8.57
CA ALA A 91 0.66 -4.66 -8.77
C ALA A 91 1.77 -5.47 -9.48
N ILE A 92 1.97 -6.72 -9.06
CA ILE A 92 2.97 -7.59 -9.66
C ILE A 92 2.63 -7.94 -11.10
N LEU A 93 1.40 -8.38 -11.37
CA LEU A 93 0.96 -8.79 -12.70
C LEU A 93 0.88 -7.60 -13.68
N GLN A 94 0.75 -6.36 -13.18
CA GLN A 94 0.86 -5.16 -14.01
C GLN A 94 2.30 -4.87 -14.44
N ILE A 95 3.30 -5.27 -13.65
CA ILE A 95 4.71 -4.96 -13.88
C ILE A 95 5.42 -6.12 -14.58
N CYS A 96 5.11 -7.36 -14.18
CA CYS A 96 5.84 -8.56 -14.57
C CYS A 96 5.08 -9.36 -15.62
N GLU A 97 5.84 -9.90 -16.58
CA GLU A 97 5.38 -10.83 -17.60
C GLU A 97 6.02 -12.22 -17.42
N GLN A 98 5.60 -13.18 -18.25
CA GLN A 98 6.23 -14.50 -18.27
C GLN A 98 7.74 -14.40 -18.56
N GLY A 99 8.54 -14.99 -17.70
CA GLY A 99 10.00 -14.99 -17.79
C GLY A 99 10.67 -13.96 -16.88
N ASP A 100 9.90 -13.03 -16.30
CA ASP A 100 10.41 -12.04 -15.36
C ASP A 100 10.70 -12.62 -13.98
N GLU A 101 11.45 -11.86 -13.21
CA GLU A 101 11.93 -12.23 -11.88
C GLU A 101 11.66 -11.13 -10.85
N ILE A 102 11.34 -11.55 -9.65
CA ILE A 102 11.19 -10.69 -8.47
C ILE A 102 12.25 -11.05 -7.45
N ILE A 103 12.89 -10.06 -6.82
CA ILE A 103 13.64 -10.24 -5.59
C ILE A 103 12.73 -9.90 -4.42
N SER A 104 12.52 -10.83 -3.51
CA SER A 104 11.69 -10.65 -2.34
C SER A 104 12.50 -10.83 -1.07
N SER A 105 12.17 -10.03 -0.04
CA SER A 105 12.58 -10.39 1.32
C SER A 105 12.15 -11.82 1.63
N ARG A 106 13.02 -12.59 2.31
CA ARG A 106 12.66 -13.91 2.82
C ARG A 106 11.75 -13.84 4.04
N THR A 107 11.79 -12.73 4.77
CA THR A 107 10.93 -12.45 5.92
C THR A 107 9.78 -11.59 5.47
N ILE A 108 8.66 -12.22 5.10
CA ILE A 108 7.43 -11.57 4.66
C ILE A 108 6.22 -12.32 5.21
N TYR A 109 5.07 -11.68 5.18
CA TYR A 109 3.79 -12.28 5.56
C TYR A 109 3.56 -13.63 4.84
N GLY A 110 3.12 -14.64 5.58
CA GLY A 110 2.94 -16.01 5.07
C GLY A 110 2.02 -16.14 3.86
N GLY A 111 0.96 -15.31 3.78
CA GLY A 111 0.09 -15.26 2.61
C GLY A 111 0.78 -14.72 1.35
N THR A 112 1.63 -13.72 1.50
CA THR A 112 2.46 -13.18 0.41
C THR A 112 3.50 -14.20 -0.03
N TYR A 113 4.15 -14.88 0.93
CA TYR A 113 5.08 -15.97 0.62
C TYR A 113 4.40 -17.08 -0.19
N ALA A 114 3.20 -17.49 0.22
CA ALA A 114 2.43 -18.52 -0.49
C ALA A 114 2.04 -18.07 -1.92
N LEU A 115 1.62 -16.82 -2.09
CA LEU A 115 1.37 -16.23 -3.42
C LEU A 115 2.63 -16.31 -4.30
N PHE A 116 3.77 -15.90 -3.77
CA PHE A 116 5.03 -15.86 -4.51
C PHE A 116 5.55 -17.25 -4.86
N LYS A 117 5.43 -18.20 -3.95
CA LYS A 117 5.94 -19.55 -4.15
C LYS A 117 5.04 -20.45 -4.98
N ASN A 118 3.72 -20.31 -4.84
CA ASN A 118 2.78 -21.28 -5.37
C ASN A 118 1.92 -20.76 -6.53
N VAL A 119 1.77 -19.44 -6.65
CA VAL A 119 0.87 -18.83 -7.65
C VAL A 119 1.65 -18.15 -8.77
N LEU A 120 2.59 -17.25 -8.46
CA LEU A 120 3.35 -16.53 -9.48
C LEU A 120 4.10 -17.44 -10.47
N PRO A 121 4.66 -18.60 -10.07
CA PRO A 121 5.27 -19.52 -11.03
C PRO A 121 4.31 -20.07 -12.08
N LYS A 122 3.00 -20.12 -11.80
CA LYS A 122 1.99 -20.53 -12.78
C LYS A 122 1.81 -19.52 -13.91
N PHE A 123 2.22 -18.26 -13.67
CA PHE A 123 2.27 -17.18 -14.65
C PHE A 123 3.68 -17.04 -15.28
N GLY A 124 4.60 -17.95 -14.96
CA GLY A 124 5.98 -17.89 -15.44
C GLY A 124 6.85 -16.83 -14.79
N ILE A 125 6.43 -16.27 -13.66
CA ILE A 125 7.18 -15.28 -12.89
C ILE A 125 7.95 -15.99 -11.78
N SER A 126 9.27 -15.82 -11.75
CA SER A 126 10.13 -16.41 -10.72
C SER A 126 10.37 -15.44 -9.56
N VAL A 127 10.59 -16.00 -8.36
CA VAL A 127 10.88 -15.20 -7.17
C VAL A 127 12.14 -15.71 -6.48
N LYS A 128 13.11 -14.83 -6.24
CA LYS A 128 14.27 -15.07 -5.41
C LYS A 128 14.06 -14.49 -4.03
N PHE A 129 14.03 -15.36 -3.02
CA PHE A 129 13.95 -14.92 -1.62
C PHE A 129 15.36 -14.68 -1.07
N VAL A 130 15.61 -13.47 -0.61
CA VAL A 130 16.92 -13.04 -0.10
C VAL A 130 16.80 -12.43 1.31
N ASP A 131 17.92 -12.32 2.00
CA ASP A 131 18.00 -11.49 3.19
C ASP A 131 18.00 -10.02 2.76
N ILE A 132 16.88 -9.35 3.00
CA ILE A 132 16.69 -7.95 2.59
C ILE A 132 17.59 -6.98 3.39
N LEU A 133 18.08 -7.40 4.56
CA LEU A 133 18.97 -6.62 5.40
C LEU A 133 20.41 -6.62 4.87
N ASP A 134 20.77 -7.59 4.03
CA ASP A 134 22.06 -7.61 3.33
C ASP A 134 21.92 -7.01 1.93
N LEU A 135 22.18 -5.71 1.84
CA LEU A 135 22.08 -4.96 0.59
C LEU A 135 23.02 -5.47 -0.51
N ASN A 136 24.16 -6.08 -0.14
CA ASN A 136 25.08 -6.69 -1.11
C ASN A 136 24.44 -7.93 -1.74
N ILE A 137 23.76 -8.75 -0.95
CA ILE A 137 23.04 -9.92 -1.44
C ILE A 137 21.90 -9.46 -2.37
N VAL A 138 21.14 -8.44 -1.99
CA VAL A 138 20.08 -7.85 -2.84
C VAL A 138 20.68 -7.44 -4.19
N ASN A 139 21.69 -6.58 -4.18
CA ASN A 139 22.31 -6.07 -5.41
C ASN A 139 22.91 -7.18 -6.30
N LYS A 140 23.55 -8.19 -5.69
CA LYS A 140 24.17 -9.33 -6.41
C LYS A 140 23.14 -10.23 -7.11
N ASN A 141 21.92 -10.33 -6.56
CA ASN A 141 20.88 -11.19 -7.11
C ASN A 141 20.06 -10.54 -8.23
N ILE A 142 20.21 -9.23 -8.47
CA ILE A 142 19.56 -8.53 -9.58
C ILE A 142 20.14 -9.02 -10.91
N SER A 143 19.25 -9.40 -11.83
CA SER A 143 19.57 -9.84 -13.19
C SER A 143 18.81 -8.99 -14.23
N SER A 144 19.07 -9.21 -15.52
CA SER A 144 18.29 -8.55 -16.58
C SER A 144 16.80 -8.91 -16.61
N LYS A 145 16.41 -9.96 -15.90
CA LYS A 145 15.01 -10.40 -15.76
C LYS A 145 14.31 -9.78 -14.55
N THR A 146 15.07 -9.21 -13.61
CA THR A 146 14.51 -8.63 -12.39
C THR A 146 13.73 -7.37 -12.72
N LYS A 147 12.48 -7.29 -12.26
CA LYS A 147 11.59 -6.12 -12.45
C LYS A 147 11.37 -5.33 -11.18
N MET A 148 11.47 -5.98 -10.04
CA MET A 148 11.25 -5.33 -8.75
C MET A 148 11.99 -5.99 -7.60
N VAL A 149 12.16 -5.19 -6.54
CA VAL A 149 12.45 -5.66 -5.18
C VAL A 149 11.19 -5.47 -4.35
N TYR A 150 10.76 -6.53 -3.65
CA TYR A 150 9.61 -6.50 -2.74
C TYR A 150 10.06 -6.70 -1.29
N CYS A 151 9.61 -5.83 -0.39
CA CYS A 151 9.83 -5.97 1.05
C CYS A 151 8.64 -5.43 1.85
N GLU A 152 8.63 -5.71 3.13
CA GLU A 152 7.78 -5.03 4.11
C GLU A 152 8.59 -3.92 4.78
N SER A 153 7.98 -2.79 5.10
CA SER A 153 8.67 -1.70 5.82
C SER A 153 9.17 -2.17 7.18
N ILE A 154 8.32 -2.89 7.92
CA ILE A 154 8.64 -3.66 9.12
C ILE A 154 8.07 -5.06 8.91
N SER A 155 8.91 -6.08 9.00
CA SER A 155 8.51 -7.45 8.69
C SER A 155 7.61 -8.07 9.75
N ASN A 156 6.67 -8.91 9.31
CA ASN A 156 5.86 -9.75 10.17
C ASN A 156 6.29 -11.23 9.99
N PRO A 157 6.77 -11.97 11.05
CA PRO A 157 6.67 -11.62 12.47
C PRO A 157 7.95 -11.09 13.13
N LEU A 158 9.08 -10.99 12.42
CA LEU A 158 10.39 -10.79 13.05
C LEU A 158 10.70 -9.34 13.41
N LEU A 159 9.91 -8.37 12.91
CA LEU A 159 10.10 -6.93 13.10
C LEU A 159 11.45 -6.40 12.55
N ASP A 160 11.99 -7.07 11.52
CA ASP A 160 13.13 -6.54 10.77
C ASP A 160 12.69 -5.25 10.05
N VAL A 161 13.51 -4.22 10.09
CA VAL A 161 13.26 -2.94 9.44
C VAL A 161 14.03 -2.86 8.12
N SER A 162 13.33 -2.71 7.01
CA SER A 162 13.97 -2.58 5.69
C SER A 162 14.60 -1.20 5.49
N ASP A 163 15.85 -1.15 5.03
CA ASP A 163 16.52 0.11 4.69
C ASP A 163 16.00 0.64 3.35
N LEU A 164 14.86 1.32 3.40
CA LEU A 164 14.16 1.80 2.21
C LEU A 164 15.00 2.78 1.37
N PRO A 165 15.70 3.77 1.95
CA PRO A 165 16.57 4.66 1.19
C PRO A 165 17.67 3.93 0.41
N GLU A 166 18.35 2.96 1.04
CA GLU A 166 19.42 2.22 0.37
C GLU A 166 18.86 1.24 -0.66
N LEU A 167 17.74 0.55 -0.37
CA LEU A 167 17.04 -0.28 -1.35
C LEU A 167 16.59 0.55 -2.56
N SER A 168 16.10 1.77 -2.35
CA SER A 168 15.72 2.68 -3.43
C SER A 168 16.91 3.07 -4.31
N LYS A 169 18.09 3.31 -3.73
CA LYS A 169 19.31 3.57 -4.51
C LYS A 169 19.67 2.38 -5.41
N ILE A 170 19.56 1.16 -4.86
CA ILE A 170 19.83 -0.06 -5.62
C ILE A 170 18.83 -0.22 -6.75
N THR A 171 17.53 -0.12 -6.47
CA THR A 171 16.50 -0.31 -7.50
C THR A 171 16.57 0.74 -8.61
N LYS A 172 16.81 2.00 -8.27
CA LYS A 172 17.01 3.08 -9.25
C LYS A 172 18.23 2.86 -10.15
N LYS A 173 19.34 2.39 -9.57
CA LYS A 173 20.55 2.06 -10.34
C LYS A 173 20.29 0.99 -11.42
N HIS A 174 19.41 0.07 -11.15
CA HIS A 174 19.05 -1.02 -12.07
C HIS A 174 17.77 -0.76 -12.87
N ALA A 175 17.14 0.43 -12.72
CA ALA A 175 15.88 0.81 -13.36
C ALA A 175 14.74 -0.20 -13.10
N ILE A 176 14.67 -0.75 -11.88
CA ILE A 176 13.62 -1.64 -11.40
C ILE A 176 12.81 -0.98 -10.29
N LYS A 177 11.64 -1.53 -9.95
CA LYS A 177 10.73 -0.95 -8.96
C LYS A 177 11.04 -1.40 -7.54
N LEU A 178 10.89 -0.49 -6.57
CA LEU A 178 10.83 -0.82 -5.15
C LEU A 178 9.36 -0.86 -4.72
N VAL A 179 8.88 -2.04 -4.36
CA VAL A 179 7.51 -2.29 -3.88
C VAL A 179 7.56 -2.59 -2.39
N VAL A 180 6.87 -1.79 -1.60
CA VAL A 180 6.90 -1.88 -0.13
C VAL A 180 5.51 -2.13 0.42
N ASP A 181 5.34 -3.21 1.16
CA ASP A 181 4.15 -3.43 1.96
C ASP A 181 4.29 -2.69 3.30
N ASN A 182 3.46 -1.67 3.50
CA ASN A 182 3.48 -0.81 4.70
C ASN A 182 2.35 -1.14 5.68
N THR A 183 1.76 -2.30 5.57
CA THR A 183 0.62 -2.73 6.41
C THR A 183 0.91 -2.63 7.90
N PHE A 184 2.15 -2.92 8.32
CA PHE A 184 2.52 -2.96 9.73
C PHE A 184 2.79 -1.58 10.35
N SER A 185 3.12 -0.57 9.54
CA SER A 185 3.55 0.75 10.02
C SER A 185 2.86 1.94 9.36
N PRO A 186 1.51 1.90 9.14
CA PRO A 186 0.82 3.09 8.63
C PRO A 186 0.99 4.24 9.62
N MET A 187 1.08 5.47 9.14
CA MET A 187 1.38 6.69 9.90
C MET A 187 2.82 6.79 10.42
N ALA A 188 3.43 5.67 10.82
CA ALA A 188 4.79 5.67 11.38
C ALA A 188 5.86 5.84 10.31
N ILE A 189 5.70 5.19 9.17
CA ILE A 189 6.61 5.29 8.02
C ILE A 189 5.78 5.63 6.78
N THR A 190 6.32 6.52 5.93
CA THR A 190 5.77 6.84 4.61
C THR A 190 6.77 6.40 3.54
N PRO A 191 6.70 5.16 3.02
CA PRO A 191 7.73 4.60 2.14
C PRO A 191 7.99 5.40 0.86
N ILE A 192 6.99 6.10 0.31
CA ILE A 192 7.18 7.01 -0.84
C ILE A 192 8.23 8.08 -0.54
N ASN A 193 8.23 8.65 0.67
CA ASN A 193 9.21 9.66 1.07
C ASN A 193 10.64 9.09 1.17
N HIS A 194 10.77 7.78 1.27
CA HIS A 194 12.03 7.04 1.33
C HIS A 194 12.39 6.36 -0.01
N GLY A 195 11.65 6.70 -1.06
CA GLY A 195 11.96 6.31 -2.43
C GLY A 195 11.34 5.02 -2.92
N ALA A 196 10.32 4.48 -2.23
CA ALA A 196 9.48 3.42 -2.78
C ALA A 196 8.72 3.92 -4.02
N ASP A 197 8.61 3.07 -5.03
CA ASP A 197 7.82 3.34 -6.23
C ASP A 197 6.34 3.00 -6.01
N ILE A 198 6.09 1.94 -5.25
CA ILE A 198 4.75 1.41 -5.00
C ILE A 198 4.65 1.04 -3.52
N VAL A 199 3.56 1.46 -2.90
CA VAL A 199 3.24 1.08 -1.51
C VAL A 199 1.94 0.28 -1.48
N ILE A 200 1.97 -0.84 -0.77
CA ILE A 200 0.84 -1.73 -0.58
C ILE A 200 0.35 -1.64 0.86
N HIS A 201 -0.96 -1.69 1.05
CA HIS A 201 -1.56 -1.93 2.35
C HIS A 201 -2.61 -3.04 2.30
N SER A 202 -2.62 -3.88 3.33
CA SER A 202 -3.84 -4.53 3.77
C SER A 202 -4.62 -3.54 4.65
N LEU A 203 -5.65 -2.90 4.07
CA LEU A 203 -6.51 -1.97 4.83
C LEU A 203 -7.28 -2.69 5.95
N THR A 204 -7.37 -4.01 5.86
CA THR A 204 -7.94 -4.94 6.84
C THR A 204 -7.42 -4.74 8.26
N LYS A 205 -6.15 -4.31 8.40
CA LYS A 205 -5.41 -4.27 9.66
C LYS A 205 -5.61 -2.94 10.40
N PHE A 206 -4.54 -2.20 10.67
CA PHE A 206 -4.59 -0.97 11.46
C PHE A 206 -5.46 0.13 10.83
N ILE A 207 -5.45 0.25 9.49
CA ILE A 207 -6.20 1.32 8.82
C ILE A 207 -7.70 1.18 9.09
N ASN A 208 -8.27 -0.01 8.88
CA ASN A 208 -9.67 -0.26 9.27
C ASN A 208 -9.84 -0.29 10.80
N GLY A 209 -9.02 -1.07 11.49
CA GLY A 209 -8.92 -1.10 12.96
C GLY A 209 -10.04 -1.80 13.70
N THR A 210 -11.11 -2.24 13.05
CA THR A 210 -12.33 -2.81 13.67
C THR A 210 -12.53 -4.30 13.39
N SER A 211 -11.63 -4.93 12.62
CA SER A 211 -11.62 -6.39 12.35
C SER A 211 -12.87 -6.93 11.64
N ASP A 212 -13.60 -6.10 10.93
CA ASP A 212 -14.89 -6.43 10.30
C ASP A 212 -14.86 -6.32 8.76
N CYS A 213 -13.71 -6.04 8.16
CA CYS A 213 -13.58 -5.79 6.73
C CYS A 213 -12.25 -6.32 6.20
N VAL A 214 -12.28 -6.88 5.01
CA VAL A 214 -11.09 -7.22 4.23
C VAL A 214 -10.97 -6.25 3.06
N ALA A 215 -9.83 -5.57 2.95
CA ALA A 215 -9.57 -4.62 1.87
C ALA A 215 -8.07 -4.42 1.66
N GLY A 216 -7.71 -3.84 0.53
CA GLY A 216 -6.32 -3.51 0.18
C GLY A 216 -6.21 -2.21 -0.60
N SER A 217 -4.98 -1.73 -0.75
CA SER A 217 -4.68 -0.57 -1.59
C SER A 217 -3.29 -0.66 -2.20
N ILE A 218 -3.14 0.02 -3.35
CA ILE A 218 -1.89 0.22 -4.08
C ILE A 218 -1.74 1.73 -4.23
N SER A 219 -0.64 2.30 -3.73
CA SER A 219 -0.32 3.73 -3.83
C SER A 219 0.93 3.93 -4.68
N SER A 220 0.89 4.86 -5.63
CA SER A 220 2.00 5.11 -6.55
C SER A 220 1.83 6.44 -7.29
N THR A 221 2.52 6.59 -8.43
CA THR A 221 2.29 7.67 -9.38
C THR A 221 0.91 7.56 -10.03
N LYS A 222 0.37 8.68 -10.45
CA LYS A 222 -0.91 8.73 -11.16
C LYS A 222 -0.88 7.87 -12.43
N ASP A 223 0.24 7.89 -13.16
CA ASP A 223 0.43 7.09 -14.37
C ASP A 223 0.30 5.60 -14.08
N PHE A 224 0.99 5.07 -13.07
CA PHE A 224 0.91 3.65 -12.72
C PHE A 224 -0.49 3.24 -12.26
N ILE A 225 -1.16 4.06 -11.46
CA ILE A 225 -2.53 3.78 -11.01
C ILE A 225 -3.52 3.80 -12.18
N SER A 226 -3.34 4.73 -13.12
CA SER A 226 -4.14 4.77 -14.36
C SER A 226 -3.96 3.50 -15.21
N GLN A 227 -2.72 2.99 -15.31
CA GLN A 227 -2.45 1.70 -15.98
C GLN A 227 -3.16 0.53 -15.29
N LEU A 228 -3.20 0.49 -13.96
CA LEU A 228 -3.91 -0.56 -13.21
C LEU A 228 -5.42 -0.57 -13.46
N SER A 229 -6.01 0.58 -13.69
CA SER A 229 -7.44 0.77 -13.93
C SER A 229 -7.82 0.82 -15.42
N ASP A 230 -6.84 0.74 -16.34
CA ASP A 230 -7.10 0.75 -17.78
C ASP A 230 -8.12 -0.33 -18.17
N VAL A 231 -9.11 0.07 -18.99
CA VAL A 231 -10.26 -0.78 -19.33
C VAL A 231 -9.85 -2.04 -20.10
N ASN A 232 -8.76 -1.97 -20.87
CA ASN A 232 -8.31 -3.04 -21.76
C ASN A 232 -7.15 -3.87 -21.20
N ASN A 233 -6.27 -3.25 -20.38
CA ASN A 233 -5.01 -3.86 -19.97
C ASN A 233 -4.77 -3.80 -18.46
N GLY A 234 -5.59 -3.09 -17.70
CA GLY A 234 -5.39 -2.87 -16.27
C GLY A 234 -5.71 -4.09 -15.43
N MET A 235 -4.76 -4.55 -14.62
CA MET A 235 -4.93 -5.75 -13.80
C MET A 235 -6.03 -5.59 -12.75
N CYS A 236 -6.22 -4.42 -12.19
CA CYS A 236 -7.33 -4.18 -11.26
C CYS A 236 -8.69 -4.17 -11.98
N MET A 237 -8.76 -3.63 -13.20
CA MET A 237 -9.98 -3.64 -14.00
C MET A 237 -10.35 -5.05 -14.46
N LEU A 238 -9.39 -5.83 -14.96
CA LEU A 238 -9.64 -7.11 -15.61
C LEU A 238 -9.79 -8.26 -14.61
N LEU A 239 -9.02 -8.29 -13.52
CA LEU A 239 -9.16 -9.29 -12.46
C LEU A 239 -10.31 -8.95 -11.49
N GLY A 240 -10.67 -7.68 -11.39
CA GLY A 240 -11.86 -7.21 -10.70
C GLY A 240 -11.88 -7.36 -9.18
N PRO A 241 -10.78 -7.11 -8.43
CA PRO A 241 -10.79 -7.16 -6.97
C PRO A 241 -11.44 -5.90 -6.38
N VAL A 242 -12.72 -5.74 -6.61
CA VAL A 242 -13.49 -4.54 -6.23
C VAL A 242 -13.88 -4.59 -4.77
N LEU A 243 -13.68 -3.49 -4.05
CA LEU A 243 -14.27 -3.28 -2.73
C LEU A 243 -15.63 -2.59 -2.91
N ASP A 244 -16.62 -3.04 -2.15
CA ASP A 244 -17.96 -2.43 -2.19
C ASP A 244 -17.98 -1.04 -1.52
N SER A 245 -18.95 -0.22 -1.89
CA SER A 245 -19.09 1.17 -1.46
C SER A 245 -19.32 1.32 0.04
N PHE A 246 -20.04 0.39 0.68
CA PHE A 246 -20.29 0.44 2.13
C PHE A 246 -18.99 0.20 2.92
N ARG A 247 -18.18 -0.78 2.51
CA ARG A 247 -16.90 -1.05 3.15
C ARG A 247 -15.91 0.09 2.93
N SER A 248 -15.89 0.68 1.75
CA SER A 248 -15.08 1.87 1.47
C SER A 248 -15.44 3.04 2.37
N ALA A 249 -16.73 3.33 2.52
CA ALA A 249 -17.21 4.39 3.41
C ALA A 249 -16.89 4.09 4.90
N SER A 250 -17.00 2.83 5.32
CA SER A 250 -16.64 2.41 6.68
C SER A 250 -15.16 2.62 6.98
N ILE A 251 -14.28 2.20 6.07
CA ILE A 251 -12.82 2.39 6.23
C ILE A 251 -12.48 3.88 6.21
N LEU A 252 -13.10 4.67 5.33
CA LEU A 252 -12.91 6.12 5.27
C LEU A 252 -13.24 6.80 6.61
N LYS A 253 -14.28 6.37 7.30
CA LYS A 253 -14.59 6.86 8.66
C LYS A 253 -13.52 6.45 9.66
N ASN A 254 -13.05 5.22 9.60
CA ASN A 254 -12.08 4.68 10.55
C ASN A 254 -10.69 5.31 10.41
N ILE A 255 -10.30 5.71 9.20
CA ILE A 255 -8.98 6.32 8.96
C ILE A 255 -8.79 7.66 9.69
N HIS A 256 -9.88 8.38 9.96
CA HIS A 256 -9.81 9.66 10.68
C HIS A 256 -9.28 9.54 12.13
N THR A 257 -9.37 8.36 12.73
CA THR A 257 -8.81 8.09 14.07
C THR A 257 -7.51 7.29 14.02
N LEU A 258 -7.00 6.98 12.85
CA LEU A 258 -5.82 6.12 12.67
C LEU A 258 -4.60 6.67 13.44
N HIS A 259 -4.34 7.97 13.36
CA HIS A 259 -3.21 8.60 14.05
C HIS A 259 -3.26 8.41 15.57
N ILE A 260 -4.42 8.60 16.19
CA ILE A 260 -4.61 8.39 17.64
C ILE A 260 -4.38 6.92 18.00
N ARG A 261 -4.92 6.00 17.20
CA ARG A 261 -4.79 4.56 17.43
C ARG A 261 -3.34 4.11 17.29
N MET A 262 -2.64 4.54 16.24
CA MET A 262 -1.24 4.18 16.03
C MET A 262 -0.32 4.76 17.10
N GLN A 263 -0.53 5.99 17.53
CA GLN A 263 0.21 6.57 18.66
C GLN A 263 0.01 5.75 19.94
N GLN A 264 -1.22 5.35 20.23
CA GLN A 264 -1.49 4.56 21.44
C GLN A 264 -0.92 3.15 21.33
N HIS A 265 -1.00 2.49 20.16
CA HIS A 265 -0.35 1.20 19.92
C HIS A 265 1.17 1.27 20.15
N SER A 266 1.82 2.30 19.59
CA SER A 266 3.27 2.49 19.74
C SER A 266 3.67 2.74 21.19
N LYS A 267 2.91 3.60 21.92
CA LYS A 267 3.14 3.85 23.36
C LYS A 267 3.01 2.57 24.19
N ASN A 268 1.96 1.78 23.93
CA ASN A 268 1.73 0.52 24.64
C ASN A 268 2.85 -0.49 24.36
N ALA A 269 3.24 -0.63 23.08
CA ALA A 269 4.31 -1.54 22.70
C ALA A 269 5.65 -1.13 23.32
N GLN A 270 5.98 0.15 23.33
CA GLN A 270 7.19 0.66 23.97
C GLN A 270 7.21 0.36 25.47
N PHE A 271 6.12 0.69 26.17
CA PHE A 271 5.99 0.44 27.60
C PHE A 271 6.14 -1.03 27.97
N ILE A 272 5.46 -1.91 27.20
CA ILE A 272 5.52 -3.37 27.46
C ILE A 272 6.93 -3.91 27.16
N SER A 273 7.52 -3.47 26.05
CA SER A 273 8.85 -3.93 25.62
C SER A 273 9.93 -3.54 26.64
N GLU A 274 9.92 -2.30 27.10
CA GLU A 274 10.85 -1.81 28.16
C GLU A 274 10.64 -2.55 29.48
N GLY A 275 9.39 -2.79 29.86
CA GLY A 275 9.08 -3.56 31.07
C GLY A 275 9.60 -4.98 31.02
N LEU A 276 9.48 -5.66 29.86
CA LEU A 276 10.01 -7.01 29.66
C LEU A 276 11.54 -7.03 29.67
N GLU A 277 12.21 -6.06 29.04
CA GLU A 277 13.69 -5.96 29.11
C GLU A 277 14.18 -5.76 30.54
N ASN A 278 13.51 -4.90 31.32
CA ASN A 278 13.85 -4.68 32.73
C ASN A 278 13.71 -5.96 33.58
N LEU A 279 12.88 -6.92 33.16
CA LEU A 279 12.77 -8.24 33.76
C LEU A 279 13.79 -9.26 33.24
N GLY A 280 14.71 -8.82 32.37
CA GLY A 280 15.74 -9.70 31.78
C GLY A 280 15.24 -10.55 30.60
N ILE A 281 14.06 -10.27 30.06
CA ILE A 281 13.51 -10.98 28.91
C ILE A 281 14.03 -10.33 27.62
N LYS A 282 14.59 -11.16 26.73
CA LYS A 282 15.03 -10.66 25.42
C LYS A 282 13.82 -10.28 24.56
N VAL A 283 13.77 -9.03 24.12
CA VAL A 283 12.69 -8.48 23.29
C VAL A 283 13.26 -7.98 21.96
N MET A 284 12.55 -8.27 20.87
CA MET A 284 12.82 -7.72 19.54
C MET A 284 11.72 -6.71 19.18
N TYR A 285 11.96 -5.44 19.45
CA TYR A 285 11.05 -4.34 19.11
C TYR A 285 11.85 -3.13 18.61
N PRO A 286 11.59 -2.59 17.40
CA PRO A 286 12.41 -1.54 16.79
C PRO A 286 12.47 -0.22 17.58
N GLY A 287 11.50 0.05 18.43
CA GLY A 287 11.49 1.19 19.34
C GLY A 287 12.50 1.11 20.50
N LEU A 288 13.02 -0.10 20.81
CA LEU A 288 14.01 -0.28 21.88
C LEU A 288 15.42 0.07 21.40
N LYS A 289 16.19 0.72 22.25
CA LYS A 289 17.61 1.04 21.97
C LYS A 289 18.47 -0.21 21.79
N SER A 290 18.07 -1.34 22.36
CA SER A 290 18.71 -2.64 22.22
C SER A 290 18.46 -3.31 20.85
N HIS A 291 17.44 -2.86 20.10
CA HIS A 291 17.16 -3.42 18.79
C HIS A 291 18.27 -3.01 17.79
N PRO A 292 18.79 -3.95 16.98
CA PRO A 292 19.90 -3.69 16.05
C PRO A 292 19.63 -2.55 15.05
N GLN A 293 18.35 -2.34 14.70
CA GLN A 293 17.91 -1.36 13.72
C GLN A 293 17.14 -0.18 14.33
N ASN A 294 17.29 0.08 15.64
CA ASN A 294 16.63 1.21 16.31
C ASN A 294 16.96 2.55 15.65
N SER A 295 18.22 2.80 15.31
CA SER A 295 18.65 4.03 14.64
C SER A 295 18.02 4.16 13.24
N LEU A 296 17.98 3.06 12.46
CA LEU A 296 17.33 3.05 11.15
C LEU A 296 15.84 3.36 11.29
N MET A 297 15.16 2.69 12.23
CA MET A 297 13.73 2.93 12.50
C MET A 297 13.47 4.40 12.82
N SER A 298 14.29 4.99 13.72
CA SER A 298 14.14 6.41 14.07
C SER A 298 14.31 7.36 12.88
N ASN A 299 15.18 7.01 11.92
CA ASN A 299 15.39 7.81 10.72
C ASN A 299 14.26 7.66 9.66
N LEU A 300 13.52 6.57 9.71
CA LEU A 300 12.41 6.32 8.78
C LEU A 300 11.07 6.85 9.29
N MET A 301 10.95 7.06 10.61
CA MET A 301 9.70 7.52 11.21
C MET A 301 9.34 8.93 10.75
N ASN A 302 8.04 9.14 10.52
CA ASN A 302 7.47 10.48 10.41
C ASN A 302 7.61 11.22 11.75
N GLU A 303 7.75 12.56 11.69
CA GLU A 303 7.82 13.42 12.87
C GLU A 303 6.52 13.46 13.67
#